data_41edea982b31aa0a1581824cfc6d2720
#
_entry.id   41edea982b31aa0a1581824cfc6d2720
#
_cell.length_a   1.000
_cell.length_b   1.000
_cell.length_c   1.000
_cell.angle_alpha   90.00
_cell.angle_beta   90.00
_cell.angle_gamma   90.00
#
_symmetry.space_group_name_H-M   'P 1'
#
loop_
_entity.id
_entity.type
_entity.pdbx_description
1 polymer ?
#
loop_
_entity_poly.entity_id
_entity_poly.type
_entity_poly.pdbx_seq_one_letter_code
_entity_poly.pdbx_strand_id
1 'polypeptide(L)'
;MAVLEKRTLFDPKLVTDLVNKVKGESSLATLSRQTPIPFNGQKEFVFTMDNEIDVVAESGKKSHGGVTLTPQTIVPIKVEYGARISDDFMYASEEEKISILQSFNDGFAKKVARGLDLMAMHGVNPRTGTASAVIGTNHFDSKVSQSVQAALGMADANANVEAAIALVTGSDGDITGMAISPSFRSALAGITKTDGNPMFPDLAWGNQPATINGLPINVNKTVSDMSTGRDRVIVGDFANSFKWGYAKQIPLEVIQFGDPDNSGLDLKGYNQVYLRAE
;
A
#
# COMPACT_ATOMS: atom_id res chain seq x y z
N MET A 1 4.42 42.97 -11.77
CA MET A 1 4.78 41.68 -11.13
C MET A 1 3.73 40.67 -11.58
N ALA A 2 4.12 39.70 -12.41
CA ALA A 2 3.18 38.64 -12.77
C ALA A 2 2.93 37.78 -11.52
N VAL A 3 1.71 37.79 -11.04
CA VAL A 3 1.26 36.88 -9.99
C VAL A 3 1.21 35.50 -10.64
N LEU A 4 2.07 34.59 -10.21
CA LEU A 4 1.98 33.19 -10.60
C LEU A 4 0.62 32.67 -10.10
N GLU A 5 -0.32 32.56 -11.03
CA GLU A 5 -1.64 32.03 -10.74
C GLU A 5 -1.50 30.58 -10.27
N LYS A 6 -2.32 30.18 -9.30
CA LYS A 6 -2.40 28.83 -8.70
C LYS A 6 -2.47 27.70 -9.75
N ARG A 7 -2.93 28.01 -10.97
CA ARG A 7 -3.02 27.10 -12.12
C ARG A 7 -1.69 26.78 -12.80
N THR A 8 -0.70 27.67 -12.70
CA THR A 8 0.61 27.50 -13.36
C THR A 8 1.59 26.69 -12.48
N LEU A 9 1.45 26.77 -11.17
CA LEU A 9 2.23 25.98 -10.20
C LEU A 9 1.73 24.55 -10.00
N PHE A 10 0.47 24.28 -10.32
CA PHE A 10 -0.18 22.99 -10.08
C PHE A 10 -0.77 22.42 -11.37
N ASP A 11 0.12 21.93 -12.25
CA ASP A 11 -0.32 21.23 -13.45
C ASP A 11 -1.09 19.95 -13.03
N PRO A 12 -2.32 19.75 -13.51
CA PRO A 12 -3.06 18.50 -13.33
C PRO A 12 -2.27 17.24 -13.72
N LYS A 13 -1.32 17.38 -14.62
CA LYS A 13 -0.40 16.33 -15.04
C LYS A 13 0.50 15.86 -13.90
N LEU A 14 1.03 16.79 -13.07
CA LEU A 14 1.85 16.44 -11.91
C LEU A 14 1.09 15.59 -10.88
N VAL A 15 -0.19 15.86 -10.66
CA VAL A 15 -1.05 15.09 -9.75
C VAL A 15 -1.32 13.69 -10.31
N THR A 16 -1.58 13.59 -11.61
CA THR A 16 -1.79 12.29 -12.28
C THR A 16 -0.52 11.44 -12.24
N ASP A 17 0.63 12.07 -12.49
CA ASP A 17 1.94 11.41 -12.41
C ASP A 17 2.25 10.92 -10.99
N LEU A 18 1.87 11.67 -9.95
CA LEU A 18 2.01 11.26 -8.56
C LEU A 18 1.26 9.93 -8.28
N VAL A 19 -0.01 9.87 -8.65
CA VAL A 19 -0.84 8.67 -8.44
C VAL A 19 -0.26 7.45 -9.17
N ASN A 20 0.18 7.64 -10.41
CA ASN A 20 0.80 6.58 -11.20
C ASN A 20 2.12 6.08 -10.59
N LYS A 21 2.93 6.98 -10.04
CA LYS A 21 4.19 6.63 -9.36
C LYS A 21 3.97 5.88 -8.05
N VAL A 22 2.97 6.26 -7.27
CA VAL A 22 2.60 5.50 -6.06
C VAL A 22 2.22 4.07 -6.42
N LYS A 23 1.43 3.88 -7.47
CA LYS A 23 1.01 2.55 -7.93
C LYS A 23 2.20 1.64 -8.30
N GLY A 24 3.27 2.20 -8.85
CA GLY A 24 4.47 1.43 -9.24
C GLY A 24 5.43 1.08 -8.09
N GLU A 25 5.32 1.75 -6.92
CA GLU A 25 6.28 1.64 -5.81
C GLU A 25 5.70 0.96 -4.55
N SER A 26 4.41 0.65 -4.54
CA SER A 26 3.71 -0.03 -3.44
C SER A 26 3.23 -1.41 -3.87
N SER A 27 3.44 -2.42 -3.04
CA SER A 27 2.93 -3.78 -3.28
C SER A 27 1.40 -3.79 -3.30
N LEU A 28 0.76 -3.14 -2.35
CA LEU A 28 -0.69 -3.08 -2.28
C LEU A 28 -1.28 -2.32 -3.45
N ALA A 29 -0.70 -1.19 -3.82
CA ALA A 29 -1.18 -0.41 -4.96
C ALA A 29 -0.97 -1.13 -6.31
N THR A 30 0.03 -2.01 -6.40
CA THR A 30 0.30 -2.80 -7.61
C THR A 30 -0.65 -3.99 -7.74
N LEU A 31 -0.89 -4.71 -6.65
CA LEU A 31 -1.67 -5.94 -6.64
C LEU A 31 -3.18 -5.69 -6.52
N SER A 32 -3.60 -4.55 -5.98
CA SER A 32 -5.00 -4.24 -5.71
C SER A 32 -5.52 -3.08 -6.56
N ARG A 33 -6.84 -2.98 -6.61
CA ARG A 33 -7.53 -1.96 -7.40
C ARG A 33 -7.63 -0.64 -6.64
N GLN A 34 -7.28 0.46 -7.32
CA GLN A 34 -7.58 1.80 -6.84
C GLN A 34 -9.07 2.11 -6.97
N THR A 35 -9.68 2.59 -5.89
CA THR A 35 -11.09 3.01 -5.85
C THR A 35 -11.18 4.38 -5.17
N PRO A 36 -11.83 5.39 -5.77
CA PRO A 36 -12.04 6.67 -5.11
C PRO A 36 -12.81 6.48 -3.79
N ILE A 37 -12.35 7.13 -2.74
CA ILE A 37 -12.96 7.09 -1.41
C ILE A 37 -13.59 8.45 -1.14
N PRO A 38 -14.89 8.52 -0.73
CA PRO A 38 -15.50 9.79 -0.32
C PRO A 38 -14.77 10.41 0.87
N PHE A 39 -14.64 11.73 0.90
CA PHE A 39 -13.95 12.44 1.98
C PHE A 39 -14.51 12.14 3.38
N ASN A 40 -15.85 11.97 3.48
CA ASN A 40 -16.51 11.62 4.73
C ASN A 40 -16.45 10.12 5.09
N GLY A 41 -15.65 9.35 4.35
CA GLY A 41 -15.62 7.90 4.47
C GLY A 41 -16.79 7.21 3.77
N GLN A 42 -16.76 5.89 3.79
CA GLN A 42 -17.78 5.04 3.17
C GLN A 42 -18.14 3.92 4.14
N LYS A 43 -19.44 3.59 4.19
CA LYS A 43 -19.89 2.37 4.86
C LYS A 43 -20.18 1.31 3.82
N GLU A 44 -19.51 0.19 3.93
CA GLU A 44 -19.79 -1.02 3.16
C GLU A 44 -20.41 -2.06 4.09
N PHE A 45 -21.26 -2.91 3.55
CA PHE A 45 -21.88 -3.99 4.32
C PHE A 45 -21.35 -5.31 3.79
N VAL A 46 -20.82 -6.14 4.68
CA VAL A 46 -20.53 -7.53 4.39
C VAL A 46 -21.80 -8.32 4.71
N PHE A 47 -22.29 -9.00 3.70
CA PHE A 47 -23.49 -9.83 3.78
C PHE A 47 -23.04 -11.29 3.89
N THR A 48 -23.41 -11.96 4.98
CA THR A 48 -23.10 -13.36 5.22
C THR A 48 -24.37 -14.15 5.39
N MET A 49 -24.47 -15.28 4.71
CA MET A 49 -25.53 -16.30 4.89
C MET A 49 -25.04 -17.37 5.86
N ASP A 50 -25.89 -17.76 6.82
CA ASP A 50 -25.48 -18.65 7.91
C ASP A 50 -25.59 -20.14 7.53
N ASN A 51 -26.42 -20.47 6.54
CA ASN A 51 -26.70 -21.85 6.16
C ASN A 51 -26.59 -22.07 4.66
N GLU A 52 -26.28 -23.29 4.29
CA GLU A 52 -26.34 -23.77 2.92
C GLU A 52 -27.79 -23.90 2.39
N ILE A 53 -27.94 -24.07 1.08
CA ILE A 53 -29.23 -24.32 0.44
C ILE A 53 -29.77 -25.68 0.88
N ASP A 54 -31.09 -25.77 1.06
CA ASP A 54 -31.77 -27.01 1.42
C ASP A 54 -32.45 -27.62 0.19
N VAL A 55 -32.40 -28.96 0.08
CA VAL A 55 -33.13 -29.72 -0.94
C VAL A 55 -34.48 -30.13 -0.36
N VAL A 56 -35.54 -29.53 -0.85
CA VAL A 56 -36.90 -29.73 -0.34
C VAL A 56 -37.70 -30.63 -1.27
N ALA A 57 -38.35 -31.65 -0.72
CA ALA A 57 -39.27 -32.52 -1.47
C ALA A 57 -40.52 -31.75 -1.90
N GLU A 58 -41.27 -32.26 -2.91
CA GLU A 58 -42.43 -31.60 -3.53
C GLU A 58 -43.50 -31.11 -2.53
N SER A 59 -43.68 -31.77 -1.41
CA SER A 59 -44.59 -31.35 -0.32
C SER A 59 -43.84 -31.09 1.00
N GLY A 60 -42.53 -30.89 0.96
CA GLY A 60 -41.69 -30.70 2.11
C GLY A 60 -41.82 -29.30 2.71
N LYS A 61 -41.56 -29.19 4.02
CA LYS A 61 -41.48 -27.92 4.73
C LYS A 61 -40.23 -27.16 4.23
N LYS A 62 -40.41 -25.89 3.87
CA LYS A 62 -39.28 -25.01 3.51
C LYS A 62 -38.45 -24.66 4.74
N SER A 63 -37.14 -24.82 4.63
CA SER A 63 -36.19 -24.30 5.61
C SER A 63 -35.95 -22.81 5.39
N HIS A 64 -35.38 -22.14 6.36
CA HIS A 64 -34.92 -20.76 6.24
C HIS A 64 -33.54 -20.66 6.91
N GLY A 65 -32.69 -19.84 6.31
CA GLY A 65 -31.40 -19.47 6.89
C GLY A 65 -31.46 -18.10 7.56
N GLY A 66 -30.43 -17.81 8.32
CA GLY A 66 -30.16 -16.49 8.87
C GLY A 66 -29.29 -15.68 7.90
N VAL A 67 -29.37 -14.37 8.05
CA VAL A 67 -28.55 -13.41 7.30
C VAL A 67 -27.92 -12.43 8.28
N THR A 68 -26.62 -12.26 8.21
CA THR A 68 -25.90 -11.27 9.01
C THR A 68 -25.35 -10.16 8.11
N LEU A 69 -25.61 -8.93 8.50
CA LEU A 69 -25.07 -7.72 7.87
C LEU A 69 -24.07 -7.07 8.82
N THR A 70 -22.80 -7.12 8.44
CA THR A 70 -21.73 -6.49 9.22
C THR A 70 -21.29 -5.19 8.52
N PRO A 71 -21.51 -4.01 9.13
CA PRO A 71 -21.05 -2.75 8.55
C PRO A 71 -19.54 -2.63 8.71
N GLN A 72 -18.84 -2.32 7.61
CA GLN A 72 -17.46 -1.91 7.62
C GLN A 72 -17.38 -0.43 7.26
N THR A 73 -16.69 0.34 8.10
CA THR A 73 -16.51 1.77 7.87
C THR A 73 -15.10 2.01 7.37
N ILE A 74 -15.00 2.59 6.18
CA ILE A 74 -13.74 3.07 5.60
C ILE A 74 -13.60 4.52 6.00
N VAL A 75 -12.55 4.85 6.75
CA VAL A 75 -12.23 6.22 7.16
C VAL A 75 -10.92 6.65 6.51
N PRO A 76 -10.89 7.76 5.75
CA PRO A 76 -9.66 8.28 5.19
C PRO A 76 -8.66 8.67 6.27
N ILE A 77 -7.40 8.37 6.05
CA ILE A 77 -6.28 8.75 6.90
C ILE A 77 -5.55 9.92 6.24
N LYS A 78 -5.30 10.98 7.01
CA LYS A 78 -4.53 12.13 6.57
C LYS A 78 -3.05 11.81 6.64
N VAL A 79 -2.35 12.01 5.54
CA VAL A 79 -0.89 11.91 5.45
C VAL A 79 -0.32 13.20 4.92
N GLU A 80 0.80 13.64 5.45
CA GLU A 80 1.46 14.86 5.02
C GLU A 80 2.97 14.64 4.89
N TYR A 81 3.57 15.42 4.02
CA TYR A 81 5.01 15.60 3.93
C TYR A 81 5.33 17.04 3.55
N GLY A 82 6.23 17.63 4.28
CA GLY A 82 6.70 18.97 3.98
C GLY A 82 8.21 19.11 4.11
N ALA A 83 8.75 20.07 3.41
CA ALA A 83 10.19 20.40 3.44
C ALA A 83 10.41 21.90 3.31
N ARG A 84 11.37 22.42 4.08
CA ARG A 84 11.88 23.80 3.93
C ARG A 84 12.89 23.82 2.81
N ILE A 85 12.81 24.85 1.94
CA ILE A 85 13.79 25.16 0.90
C ILE A 85 14.11 26.65 0.94
N SER A 86 15.24 27.07 0.33
CA SER A 86 15.58 28.48 0.21
C SER A 86 14.51 29.26 -0.55
N ASP A 87 14.26 30.51 -0.18
CA ASP A 87 13.35 31.38 -0.91
C ASP A 87 13.91 31.82 -2.27
N ASP A 88 15.18 31.56 -2.58
CA ASP A 88 15.75 31.67 -3.92
C ASP A 88 14.94 30.90 -4.96
N PHE A 89 14.24 29.83 -4.54
CA PHE A 89 13.25 29.14 -5.35
C PHE A 89 12.24 30.10 -6.00
N MET A 90 11.81 31.14 -5.30
CA MET A 90 10.84 32.10 -5.83
C MET A 90 11.42 32.98 -6.95
N TYR A 91 12.75 33.12 -6.99
CA TYR A 91 13.49 33.89 -7.99
C TYR A 91 14.05 33.04 -9.13
N ALA A 92 13.99 31.72 -8.99
CA ALA A 92 14.42 30.78 -10.03
C ALA A 92 13.62 30.93 -11.34
N SER A 93 14.17 30.48 -12.43
CA SER A 93 13.44 30.40 -13.70
C SER A 93 12.25 29.45 -13.61
N GLU A 94 11.26 29.61 -14.49
CA GLU A 94 10.08 28.73 -14.49
C GLU A 94 10.46 27.25 -14.70
N GLU A 95 11.47 26.98 -15.53
CA GLU A 95 11.96 25.62 -15.79
C GLU A 95 12.61 25.00 -14.54
N GLU A 96 13.40 25.78 -13.79
CA GLU A 96 14.00 25.33 -12.55
C GLU A 96 12.96 25.08 -11.46
N LYS A 97 11.95 25.95 -11.33
CA LYS A 97 10.82 25.75 -10.43
C LYS A 97 10.07 24.47 -10.74
N ILE A 98 9.76 24.21 -12.00
CA ILE A 98 9.09 22.99 -12.45
C ILE A 98 9.94 21.77 -12.11
N SER A 99 11.25 21.80 -12.35
CA SER A 99 12.17 20.71 -12.05
C SER A 99 12.22 20.38 -10.55
N ILE A 100 12.29 21.42 -9.70
CA ILE A 100 12.27 21.25 -8.24
C ILE A 100 10.95 20.67 -7.76
N LEU A 101 9.82 21.17 -8.26
CA LEU A 101 8.50 20.66 -7.91
C LEU A 101 8.28 19.21 -8.38
N GLN A 102 8.78 18.86 -9.57
CA GLN A 102 8.77 17.48 -10.05
C GLN A 102 9.59 16.56 -9.16
N SER A 103 10.81 16.96 -8.79
CA SER A 103 11.68 16.18 -7.89
C SER A 103 11.06 15.98 -6.51
N PHE A 104 10.41 17.01 -5.96
CA PHE A 104 9.66 16.92 -4.71
C PHE A 104 8.49 15.94 -4.85
N ASN A 105 7.72 16.05 -5.92
CA ASN A 105 6.59 15.17 -6.20
C ASN A 105 7.01 13.70 -6.35
N ASP A 106 8.14 13.45 -7.02
CA ASP A 106 8.70 12.11 -7.16
C ASP A 106 9.13 11.51 -5.83
N GLY A 107 9.80 12.32 -5.02
CA GLY A 107 10.18 11.94 -3.66
C GLY A 107 8.97 11.67 -2.77
N PHE A 108 7.96 12.52 -2.85
CA PHE A 108 6.71 12.37 -2.11
C PHE A 108 5.94 11.10 -2.54
N ALA A 109 5.84 10.83 -3.85
CA ALA A 109 5.19 9.62 -4.37
C ALA A 109 5.79 8.35 -3.77
N LYS A 110 7.12 8.25 -3.74
CA LYS A 110 7.82 7.10 -3.12
C LYS A 110 7.54 6.98 -1.61
N LYS A 111 7.47 8.11 -0.90
CA LYS A 111 7.14 8.11 0.53
C LYS A 111 5.70 7.69 0.80
N VAL A 112 4.75 8.16 -0.02
CA VAL A 112 3.33 7.78 0.08
C VAL A 112 3.15 6.29 -0.25
N ALA A 113 3.80 5.79 -1.30
CA ALA A 113 3.75 4.38 -1.68
C ALA A 113 4.24 3.48 -0.55
N ARG A 114 5.44 3.78 -0.02
CA ARG A 114 5.97 3.08 1.14
C ARG A 114 5.06 3.22 2.36
N GLY A 115 4.50 4.41 2.58
CA GLY A 115 3.59 4.69 3.69
C GLY A 115 2.30 3.88 3.60
N LEU A 116 1.73 3.75 2.41
CA LEU A 116 0.53 2.94 2.17
C LEU A 116 0.74 1.50 2.63
N ASP A 117 1.82 0.87 2.18
CA ASP A 117 2.14 -0.51 2.56
C ASP A 117 2.36 -0.64 4.08
N LEU A 118 3.17 0.23 4.69
CA LEU A 118 3.48 0.16 6.12
C LEU A 118 2.25 0.38 6.99
N MET A 119 1.38 1.32 6.61
CA MET A 119 0.14 1.58 7.35
C MET A 119 -0.85 0.43 7.22
N ALA A 120 -1.06 -0.09 6.02
CA ALA A 120 -2.06 -1.12 5.77
C ALA A 120 -1.60 -2.51 6.21
N MET A 121 -0.33 -2.86 6.04
CA MET A 121 0.19 -4.18 6.44
C MET A 121 0.47 -4.23 7.95
N HIS A 122 1.15 -3.22 8.50
CA HIS A 122 1.73 -3.28 9.85
C HIS A 122 1.12 -2.28 10.85
N GLY A 123 0.25 -1.37 10.42
CA GLY A 123 -0.38 -0.38 11.31
C GLY A 123 0.58 0.64 11.92
N VAL A 124 1.75 0.83 11.31
CA VAL A 124 2.78 1.74 11.81
C VAL A 124 2.71 3.12 11.16
N ASN A 125 3.12 4.14 11.90
CA ASN A 125 3.37 5.46 11.32
C ASN A 125 4.69 5.41 10.54
N PRO A 126 4.69 5.68 9.22
CA PRO A 126 5.89 5.57 8.38
C PRO A 126 7.06 6.46 8.80
N ARG A 127 6.78 7.58 9.46
CA ARG A 127 7.80 8.54 9.94
C ARG A 127 8.53 8.04 11.18
N THR A 128 7.82 7.46 12.13
CA THR A 128 8.37 7.03 13.42
C THR A 128 8.72 5.55 13.46
N GLY A 129 8.14 4.74 12.56
CA GLY A 129 8.26 3.28 12.58
C GLY A 129 7.55 2.60 13.76
N THR A 130 6.70 3.33 14.47
CA THR A 130 5.96 2.82 15.65
C THR A 130 4.47 2.69 15.35
N ALA A 131 3.77 1.85 16.12
CA ALA A 131 2.34 1.66 15.98
C ALA A 131 1.58 3.00 16.02
N SER A 132 0.63 3.17 15.09
CA SER A 132 -0.16 4.39 14.96
C SER A 132 -1.50 4.24 15.66
N ALA A 133 -1.78 5.12 16.63
CA ALA A 133 -3.09 5.16 17.30
C ALA A 133 -4.25 5.52 16.35
N VAL A 134 -3.96 6.24 15.27
CA VAL A 134 -4.97 6.61 14.25
C VAL A 134 -5.41 5.38 13.45
N ILE A 135 -4.49 4.47 13.13
CA ILE A 135 -4.77 3.23 12.41
C ILE A 135 -5.39 2.19 13.36
N GLY A 136 -4.92 2.17 14.61
CA GLY A 136 -5.35 1.22 15.62
C GLY A 136 -5.11 -0.23 15.17
N THR A 137 -6.17 -1.05 15.17
CA THR A 137 -6.13 -2.45 14.74
C THR A 137 -6.56 -2.68 13.28
N ASN A 138 -6.68 -1.62 12.48
CA ASN A 138 -7.13 -1.72 11.09
C ASN A 138 -5.95 -1.93 10.13
N HIS A 139 -5.22 -3.02 10.32
CA HIS A 139 -4.07 -3.42 9.48
C HIS A 139 -3.98 -4.95 9.41
N PHE A 140 -3.25 -5.48 8.45
CA PHE A 140 -3.21 -6.92 8.18
C PHE A 140 -2.68 -7.72 9.36
N ASP A 141 -1.58 -7.32 9.99
CA ASP A 141 -1.00 -8.04 11.14
C ASP A 141 -1.97 -8.22 12.31
N SER A 142 -2.97 -7.35 12.42
CA SER A 142 -4.00 -7.43 13.47
C SER A 142 -5.27 -8.17 13.01
N LYS A 143 -5.62 -8.08 11.72
CA LYS A 143 -6.88 -8.61 11.20
C LYS A 143 -6.74 -10.02 10.62
N VAL A 144 -5.56 -10.37 10.09
CA VAL A 144 -5.30 -11.68 9.51
C VAL A 144 -4.89 -12.64 10.62
N SER A 145 -5.72 -13.63 10.89
CA SER A 145 -5.45 -14.67 11.89
C SER A 145 -4.74 -15.90 11.32
N GLN A 146 -4.82 -16.10 10.01
CA GLN A 146 -4.20 -17.23 9.33
C GLN A 146 -2.73 -16.94 9.05
N SER A 147 -1.84 -17.78 9.56
CA SER A 147 -0.41 -17.66 9.33
C SER A 147 0.27 -19.01 9.24
N VAL A 148 1.24 -19.11 8.33
CA VAL A 148 2.18 -20.24 8.31
C VAL A 148 3.43 -19.79 9.03
N GLN A 149 3.71 -20.42 10.17
CA GLN A 149 4.98 -20.23 10.84
C GLN A 149 6.03 -21.07 10.12
N ALA A 150 6.79 -20.41 9.24
CA ALA A 150 7.92 -21.06 8.61
C ALA A 150 8.95 -21.45 9.67
N ALA A 151 9.38 -22.70 9.66
CA ALA A 151 10.60 -23.09 10.35
C ALA A 151 11.74 -22.16 9.89
N LEU A 152 12.64 -21.81 10.80
CA LEU A 152 13.75 -20.89 10.57
C LEU A 152 14.76 -21.45 9.55
N GLY A 153 14.33 -21.62 8.31
CA GLY A 153 15.16 -22.09 7.21
C GLY A 153 14.54 -21.76 5.87
N MET A 154 15.31 -21.19 4.98
CA MET A 154 14.87 -20.82 3.63
C MET A 154 14.68 -22.02 2.70
N ALA A 155 15.07 -23.23 3.13
CA ALA A 155 15.00 -24.44 2.32
C ALA A 155 13.55 -24.82 1.92
N ASP A 156 12.57 -24.47 2.73
CA ASP A 156 11.17 -24.86 2.53
C ASP A 156 10.27 -23.69 2.04
N ALA A 157 10.86 -22.67 1.42
CA ALA A 157 10.12 -21.47 1.00
C ALA A 157 8.95 -21.81 0.07
N ASN A 158 9.10 -22.76 -0.85
CA ASN A 158 8.02 -23.19 -1.73
C ASN A 158 6.90 -23.92 -0.96
N ALA A 159 7.24 -24.82 -0.04
CA ALA A 159 6.27 -25.52 0.79
C ALA A 159 5.48 -24.56 1.69
N ASN A 160 6.11 -23.51 2.19
CA ASN A 160 5.46 -22.48 2.99
C ASN A 160 4.46 -21.66 2.16
N VAL A 161 4.76 -21.36 0.89
CA VAL A 161 3.80 -20.70 -0.02
C VAL A 161 2.62 -21.62 -0.28
N GLU A 162 2.84 -22.88 -0.61
CA GLU A 162 1.75 -23.87 -0.83
C GLU A 162 0.88 -24.04 0.41
N ALA A 163 1.47 -24.06 1.61
CA ALA A 163 0.73 -24.11 2.86
C ALA A 163 -0.12 -22.85 3.09
N ALA A 164 0.42 -21.66 2.76
CA ALA A 164 -0.34 -20.42 2.85
C ALA A 164 -1.51 -20.39 1.85
N ILE A 165 -1.27 -20.88 0.63
CA ILE A 165 -2.32 -21.05 -0.40
C ILE A 165 -3.40 -22.01 0.11
N ALA A 166 -3.02 -23.14 0.70
CA ALA A 166 -3.97 -24.10 1.24
C ALA A 166 -4.83 -23.54 2.38
N LEU A 167 -4.28 -22.65 3.22
CA LEU A 167 -5.05 -21.97 4.27
C LEU A 167 -6.12 -21.04 3.68
N VAL A 168 -5.79 -20.27 2.65
CA VAL A 168 -6.74 -19.37 2.00
C VAL A 168 -7.83 -20.14 1.29
N THR A 169 -7.46 -21.13 0.47
CA THR A 169 -8.43 -21.96 -0.29
C THR A 169 -9.26 -22.86 0.62
N GLY A 170 -8.71 -23.32 1.75
CA GLY A 170 -9.45 -24.09 2.75
C GLY A 170 -10.52 -23.28 3.49
N SER A 171 -10.49 -21.96 3.39
CA SER A 171 -11.52 -21.04 3.91
C SER A 171 -12.36 -20.41 2.78
N ASP A 172 -12.48 -21.07 1.65
CA ASP A 172 -13.21 -20.62 0.44
C ASP A 172 -12.74 -19.26 -0.09
N GLY A 173 -11.48 -18.90 0.19
CA GLY A 173 -10.87 -17.67 -0.32
C GLY A 173 -10.18 -17.87 -1.66
N ASP A 174 -10.22 -16.83 -2.49
CA ASP A 174 -9.49 -16.77 -3.75
C ASP A 174 -8.07 -16.23 -3.57
N ILE A 175 -7.18 -16.56 -4.50
CA ILE A 175 -5.83 -16.04 -4.54
C ILE A 175 -5.60 -15.31 -5.85
N THR A 176 -5.42 -13.99 -5.76
CA THR A 176 -5.20 -13.14 -6.92
C THR A 176 -3.83 -12.46 -6.93
N GLY A 177 -3.07 -12.61 -5.86
CA GLY A 177 -1.74 -12.01 -5.78
C GLY A 177 -0.93 -12.45 -4.57
N MET A 178 0.36 -12.15 -4.65
CA MET A 178 1.32 -12.42 -3.59
C MET A 178 2.32 -11.25 -3.45
N ALA A 179 2.41 -10.69 -2.26
CA ALA A 179 3.43 -9.72 -1.90
C ALA A 179 4.58 -10.42 -1.18
N ILE A 180 5.80 -10.26 -1.65
CA ILE A 180 6.97 -10.95 -1.10
C ILE A 180 8.10 -9.99 -0.73
N SER A 181 8.83 -10.32 0.32
CA SER A 181 10.04 -9.58 0.68
C SER A 181 11.23 -9.95 -0.23
N PRO A 182 12.22 -9.06 -0.39
CA PRO A 182 13.41 -9.36 -1.16
C PRO A 182 14.21 -10.57 -0.62
N SER A 183 14.18 -10.78 0.70
CA SER A 183 14.82 -11.95 1.33
C SER A 183 14.13 -13.26 0.95
N PHE A 184 12.79 -13.26 0.95
CA PHE A 184 12.00 -14.41 0.55
C PHE A 184 12.14 -14.71 -0.95
N ARG A 185 12.13 -13.66 -1.81
CA ARG A 185 12.44 -13.82 -3.23
C ARG A 185 13.79 -14.52 -3.43
N SER A 186 14.83 -14.10 -2.69
CA SER A 186 16.16 -14.72 -2.77
C SER A 186 16.16 -16.18 -2.31
N ALA A 187 15.32 -16.52 -1.34
CA ALA A 187 15.11 -17.90 -0.90
C ALA A 187 14.49 -18.76 -2.01
N LEU A 188 13.43 -18.28 -2.64
CA LEU A 188 12.80 -18.97 -3.78
C LEU A 188 13.78 -19.13 -4.95
N ALA A 189 14.57 -18.11 -5.27
CA ALA A 189 15.58 -18.16 -6.33
C ALA A 189 16.69 -19.18 -6.06
N GLY A 190 16.97 -19.48 -4.79
CA GLY A 190 17.98 -20.46 -4.37
C GLY A 190 17.50 -21.92 -4.40
N ILE A 191 16.21 -22.18 -4.63
CA ILE A 191 15.69 -23.54 -4.68
C ILE A 191 16.08 -24.21 -5.99
N THR A 192 16.69 -25.37 -5.89
CA THR A 192 17.08 -26.19 -7.03
C THR A 192 16.28 -27.48 -7.09
N LYS A 193 16.02 -27.96 -8.29
CA LYS A 193 15.45 -29.27 -8.55
C LYS A 193 16.52 -30.36 -8.28
N THR A 194 16.09 -31.62 -8.29
CA THR A 194 16.96 -32.76 -8.07
C THR A 194 18.12 -32.88 -9.12
N ASP A 195 17.90 -32.29 -10.30
CA ASP A 195 18.89 -32.24 -11.39
C ASP A 195 19.88 -31.05 -11.26
N GLY A 196 19.78 -30.26 -10.17
CA GLY A 196 20.63 -29.09 -9.91
C GLY A 196 20.19 -27.82 -10.63
N ASN A 197 19.14 -27.84 -11.45
CA ASN A 197 18.61 -26.65 -12.11
C ASN A 197 17.74 -25.79 -11.16
N PRO A 198 17.78 -24.46 -11.29
CA PRO A 198 16.89 -23.60 -10.52
C PRO A 198 15.41 -23.97 -10.72
N MET A 199 14.64 -24.03 -9.61
CA MET A 199 13.19 -24.26 -9.69
C MET A 199 12.46 -23.03 -10.25
N PHE A 200 12.91 -21.84 -9.90
CA PHE A 200 12.37 -20.56 -10.32
C PHE A 200 13.44 -19.70 -11.03
N PRO A 201 13.79 -20.02 -12.28
CA PRO A 201 14.87 -19.35 -13.01
C PRO A 201 14.57 -17.85 -13.22
N ASP A 202 13.29 -17.48 -13.32
CA ASP A 202 12.85 -16.10 -13.52
C ASP A 202 13.16 -15.17 -12.32
N LEU A 203 13.44 -15.73 -11.15
CA LEU A 203 13.84 -14.99 -9.95
C LEU A 203 15.35 -14.81 -9.81
N ALA A 204 16.12 -15.43 -10.69
CA ALA A 204 17.59 -15.39 -10.61
C ALA A 204 18.14 -13.97 -10.78
N TRP A 205 19.34 -13.74 -10.22
CA TRP A 205 20.09 -12.49 -10.36
C TRP A 205 19.36 -11.21 -9.94
N GLY A 206 18.39 -11.32 -9.03
CA GLY A 206 17.65 -10.17 -8.54
C GLY A 206 16.48 -9.72 -9.41
N ASN A 207 16.16 -10.49 -10.45
CA ASN A 207 15.01 -10.20 -11.30
C ASN A 207 13.70 -10.25 -10.50
N GLN A 208 12.76 -9.39 -10.89
CA GLN A 208 11.43 -9.25 -10.27
C GLN A 208 10.38 -9.41 -11.36
N PRO A 209 10.01 -10.63 -11.72
CA PRO A 209 8.96 -10.86 -12.71
C PRO A 209 7.62 -10.38 -12.17
N ALA A 210 6.68 -10.04 -13.06
CA ALA A 210 5.33 -9.67 -12.69
C ALA A 210 4.50 -10.85 -12.14
N THR A 211 4.88 -12.09 -12.50
CA THR A 211 4.17 -13.30 -12.08
C THR A 211 5.16 -14.43 -11.79
N ILE A 212 4.79 -15.33 -10.87
CA ILE A 212 5.42 -16.63 -10.68
C ILE A 212 4.33 -17.69 -10.87
N ASN A 213 4.58 -18.67 -11.74
CA ASN A 213 3.61 -19.72 -12.08
C ASN A 213 2.21 -19.18 -12.42
N GLY A 214 2.13 -17.99 -13.04
CA GLY A 214 0.87 -17.33 -13.37
C GLY A 214 0.24 -16.49 -12.25
N LEU A 215 0.72 -16.56 -11.02
CA LEU A 215 0.25 -15.75 -9.91
C LEU A 215 0.97 -14.38 -9.94
N PRO A 216 0.23 -13.27 -9.96
CA PRO A 216 0.80 -11.93 -9.85
C PRO A 216 1.60 -11.76 -8.55
N ILE A 217 2.80 -11.22 -8.66
CA ILE A 217 3.65 -10.95 -7.50
C ILE A 217 4.16 -9.52 -7.49
N ASN A 218 4.45 -9.04 -6.29
CA ASN A 218 5.23 -7.82 -6.12
C ASN A 218 6.29 -8.03 -5.04
N VAL A 219 7.52 -7.57 -5.32
CA VAL A 219 8.66 -7.70 -4.41
C VAL A 219 8.93 -6.36 -3.76
N ASN A 220 8.68 -6.24 -2.46
CA ASN A 220 8.91 -5.00 -1.74
C ASN A 220 9.47 -5.26 -0.32
N LYS A 221 10.33 -4.36 0.15
CA LYS A 221 10.87 -4.40 1.52
C LYS A 221 9.80 -4.13 2.58
N THR A 222 8.71 -3.45 2.19
CA THR A 222 7.61 -3.10 3.10
C THR A 222 6.78 -4.29 3.54
N VAL A 223 6.88 -5.43 2.86
CA VAL A 223 6.19 -6.68 3.23
C VAL A 223 6.70 -7.26 4.54
N SER A 224 7.96 -7.03 4.87
CA SER A 224 8.53 -7.44 6.16
C SER A 224 8.48 -6.28 7.15
N ASP A 225 7.99 -6.55 8.36
CA ASP A 225 8.06 -5.60 9.46
C ASP A 225 9.51 -5.15 9.70
N MET A 226 9.69 -3.86 9.85
CA MET A 226 11.01 -3.22 10.01
C MET A 226 11.70 -3.63 11.30
N SER A 227 10.96 -4.01 12.34
CA SER A 227 11.50 -4.30 13.66
C SER A 227 11.76 -5.79 13.92
N THR A 228 10.90 -6.66 13.40
CA THR A 228 10.93 -8.11 13.72
C THR A 228 11.26 -9.00 12.52
N GLY A 229 11.25 -8.44 11.30
CA GLY A 229 11.41 -9.20 10.07
C GLY A 229 10.31 -10.24 9.82
N ARG A 230 9.13 -10.05 10.46
CA ARG A 230 7.92 -10.84 10.21
C ARG A 230 7.38 -10.56 8.81
N ASP A 231 6.36 -11.32 8.42
CA ASP A 231 5.59 -11.11 7.18
C ASP A 231 6.48 -11.04 5.94
N ARG A 232 7.15 -12.14 5.66
CA ARG A 232 8.01 -12.26 4.47
C ARG A 232 7.21 -12.48 3.20
N VAL A 233 5.97 -12.96 3.35
CA VAL A 233 5.03 -13.22 2.24
C VAL A 233 3.61 -12.97 2.74
N ILE A 234 2.83 -12.27 1.92
CA ILE A 234 1.39 -12.11 2.10
C ILE A 234 0.73 -12.66 0.84
N VAL A 235 -0.12 -13.67 1.00
CA VAL A 235 -0.87 -14.32 -0.08
C VAL A 235 -2.36 -14.10 0.16
N GLY A 236 -3.11 -13.79 -0.89
CA GLY A 236 -4.56 -13.65 -0.76
C GLY A 236 -5.22 -12.99 -1.96
N ASP A 237 -6.48 -12.62 -1.77
CA ASP A 237 -7.28 -11.93 -2.78
C ASP A 237 -7.10 -10.42 -2.73
N PHE A 238 -6.00 -9.95 -3.29
CA PHE A 238 -5.71 -8.51 -3.40
C PHE A 238 -6.64 -7.78 -4.37
N ALA A 239 -7.13 -8.47 -5.40
CA ALA A 239 -7.93 -7.83 -6.44
C ALA A 239 -9.34 -7.47 -5.98
N ASN A 240 -9.97 -8.31 -5.14
CA ASN A 240 -11.36 -8.15 -4.74
C ASN A 240 -11.53 -7.77 -3.26
N SER A 241 -10.65 -8.29 -2.38
CA SER A 241 -10.80 -8.11 -0.93
C SER A 241 -10.08 -6.89 -0.38
N PHE A 242 -9.16 -6.30 -1.13
CA PHE A 242 -8.46 -5.08 -0.74
C PHE A 242 -8.64 -3.97 -1.77
N LYS A 243 -8.97 -2.77 -1.27
CA LYS A 243 -9.11 -1.55 -2.08
C LYS A 243 -8.34 -0.42 -1.42
N TRP A 244 -7.73 0.42 -2.22
CA TRP A 244 -7.07 1.64 -1.76
C TRP A 244 -7.50 2.82 -2.63
N GLY A 245 -7.33 4.03 -2.14
CA GLY A 245 -7.68 5.21 -2.92
C GLY A 245 -7.41 6.51 -2.19
N TYR A 246 -7.67 7.60 -2.88
CA TYR A 246 -7.57 8.94 -2.35
C TYR A 246 -8.97 9.53 -2.14
N ALA A 247 -9.18 10.12 -0.97
CA ALA A 247 -10.42 10.87 -0.66
C ALA A 247 -10.37 12.30 -1.20
N LYS A 248 -9.16 12.82 -1.47
CA LYS A 248 -8.91 14.17 -2.00
C LYS A 248 -7.70 14.11 -2.91
N GLN A 249 -7.70 14.92 -3.96
CA GLN A 249 -6.47 15.18 -4.71
C GLN A 249 -5.43 15.78 -3.77
N ILE A 250 -4.20 15.33 -3.89
CA ILE A 250 -3.09 15.81 -3.07
C ILE A 250 -2.54 17.09 -3.70
N PRO A 251 -2.86 18.30 -3.17
CA PRO A 251 -2.29 19.53 -3.65
C PRO A 251 -0.86 19.68 -3.12
N LEU A 252 0.03 20.08 -3.99
CA LEU A 252 1.32 20.62 -3.58
C LEU A 252 1.15 22.12 -3.29
N GLU A 253 1.48 22.54 -2.09
CA GLU A 253 1.33 23.92 -1.63
C GLU A 253 2.71 24.53 -1.36
N VAL A 254 2.90 25.77 -1.79
CA VAL A 254 4.10 26.58 -1.45
C VAL A 254 3.70 27.62 -0.42
N ILE A 255 4.18 27.45 0.80
CA ILE A 255 3.92 28.35 1.92
C ILE A 255 5.12 29.29 2.09
N GLN A 256 4.87 30.60 2.11
CA GLN A 256 5.93 31.63 2.13
C GLN A 256 6.08 32.31 3.48
N PHE A 257 5.15 32.13 4.40
CA PHE A 257 5.08 32.86 5.67
C PHE A 257 4.74 31.94 6.83
N GLY A 258 5.17 32.32 8.04
CA GLY A 258 4.85 31.63 9.26
C GLY A 258 5.81 30.47 9.57
N ASP A 259 5.38 29.61 10.50
CA ASP A 259 6.11 28.40 10.93
C ASP A 259 5.24 27.15 10.71
N PRO A 260 5.11 26.64 9.47
CA PRO A 260 4.18 25.58 9.13
C PRO A 260 4.55 24.21 9.70
N ASP A 261 5.78 23.99 10.10
CA ASP A 261 6.29 22.74 10.68
C ASP A 261 6.53 22.83 12.20
N ASN A 262 6.12 23.94 12.80
CA ASN A 262 6.22 24.19 14.24
C ASN A 262 7.66 24.02 14.78
N SER A 263 8.64 24.45 14.00
CA SER A 263 10.07 24.37 14.35
C SER A 263 10.54 25.51 15.28
N GLY A 264 9.72 26.53 15.48
CA GLY A 264 10.08 27.77 16.18
C GLY A 264 10.77 28.80 15.28
N LEU A 265 10.87 28.53 13.97
CA LEU A 265 11.57 29.39 13.02
C LEU A 265 10.59 29.91 11.97
N ASP A 266 10.42 31.23 11.90
CA ASP A 266 9.59 31.86 10.86
C ASP A 266 10.27 31.79 9.49
N LEU A 267 9.51 31.40 8.46
CA LEU A 267 10.04 31.21 7.10
C LEU A 267 10.71 32.49 6.57
N LYS A 268 10.06 33.64 6.71
CA LYS A 268 10.59 34.91 6.22
C LYS A 268 11.84 35.38 6.96
N GLY A 269 11.89 35.11 8.27
CA GLY A 269 13.06 35.46 9.10
C GLY A 269 14.30 34.66 8.72
N TYR A 270 14.15 33.54 8.01
CA TYR A 270 15.25 32.64 7.62
C TYR A 270 15.41 32.50 6.10
N ASN A 271 14.78 33.36 5.30
CA ASN A 271 14.83 33.30 3.83
C ASN A 271 14.44 31.91 3.28
N GLN A 272 13.30 31.38 3.74
CA GLN A 272 12.82 30.05 3.39
C GLN A 272 11.38 30.08 2.90
N VAL A 273 11.03 29.09 2.10
CA VAL A 273 9.67 28.70 1.75
C VAL A 273 9.46 27.23 2.13
N TYR A 274 8.21 26.84 2.34
CA TYR A 274 7.85 25.49 2.73
C TYR A 274 7.01 24.84 1.63
N LEU A 275 7.47 23.71 1.12
CA LEU A 275 6.70 22.86 0.21
C LEU A 275 5.93 21.85 1.05
N ARG A 276 4.61 21.77 0.86
CA ARG A 276 3.73 20.83 1.58
C ARG A 276 2.85 20.08 0.61
N ALA A 277 2.78 18.74 0.79
CA ALA A 277 1.81 17.87 0.16
C ALA A 277 1.01 17.15 1.25
N GLU A 278 -0.33 17.19 1.14
CA GLU A 278 -1.24 16.70 2.18
C GLU A 278 -2.43 15.91 1.57
#